data_2229e3068d5cf0d9fb4244b2e61c1f78
#
_entry.id   2229e3068d5cf0d9fb4244b2e61c1f78
#
_cell.length_a   1.000
_cell.length_b   1.000
_cell.length_c   1.000
_cell.angle_alpha   90.00
_cell.angle_beta   90.00
_cell.angle_gamma   90.00
#
_symmetry.space_group_name_H-M   'P 1'
#
loop_
_entity.id
_entity.type
_entity.pdbx_description
1 polymer ?
#
loop_
_entity_poly.entity_id
_entity_poly.type
_entity_poly.pdbx_seq_one_letter_code
_entity_poly.pdbx_strand_id
1 'polypeptide(L)'
;MVPPKMGDSAGGYTESMRQSLTGGAAVPQWLIAVQGERIVGGLGVIQNDFHDRPDLAPNVCAVYVEPDCRGQGLAGRLLERICGEMAERGLPTLYLLTDHTGFYERYGWEYCCTARGEGEERLSRMYRHRR
;
A
#
# COMPACT_ATOMS: atom_id res chain seq x y z
N MET A 1 7.15 -7.65 9.16
CA MET A 1 6.61 -6.33 9.31
C MET A 1 7.19 -5.37 8.31
N VAL A 2 6.36 -4.55 7.84
CA VAL A 2 6.78 -3.60 6.88
C VAL A 2 7.36 -2.41 7.52
N PRO A 3 8.12 -1.89 6.91
CA PRO A 3 9.45 -1.44 6.85
C PRO A 3 9.69 -0.38 7.86
N PRO A 4 10.27 -0.79 8.89
CA PRO A 4 10.66 0.14 9.92
C PRO A 4 11.61 1.20 9.43
N LYS A 5 12.23 0.93 8.29
CA LYS A 5 13.11 1.96 7.77
C LYS A 5 12.42 3.17 7.23
N MET A 6 11.13 3.18 7.20
CA MET A 6 10.41 4.36 6.80
C MET A 6 10.36 5.40 7.91
N GLY A 7 11.04 5.18 8.99
CA GLY A 7 11.19 6.18 10.03
C GLY A 7 9.85 6.66 10.56
N ASP A 8 9.57 7.95 10.37
CA ASP A 8 8.33 8.53 10.89
C ASP A 8 7.08 7.88 10.34
N SER A 9 7.15 7.40 9.10
CA SER A 9 6.02 6.71 8.51
C SER A 9 5.71 5.41 9.23
N ALA A 10 6.74 4.71 9.70
CA ALA A 10 6.52 3.48 10.44
C ALA A 10 5.73 3.77 11.72
N GLY A 11 6.03 4.86 12.40
CA GLY A 11 5.28 5.27 13.58
C GLY A 11 3.84 5.58 13.26
N GLY A 12 3.60 6.23 12.10
CA GLY A 12 2.26 6.57 11.66
C GLY A 12 1.40 5.36 11.34
N TYR A 13 2.02 4.22 11.02
CA TYR A 13 1.29 3.01 10.65
C TYR A 13 1.13 2.02 11.80
N THR A 14 1.78 2.25 12.93
CA THR A 14 1.79 1.28 14.03
C THR A 14 0.38 0.91 14.51
N GLU A 15 -0.47 1.92 14.67
CA GLU A 15 -1.82 1.65 15.17
C GLU A 15 -2.65 0.87 14.16
N SER A 16 -2.51 1.16 12.86
CA SER A 16 -3.24 0.42 11.84
C SER A 16 -2.77 -1.03 11.77
N MET A 17 -1.49 -1.26 11.98
CA MET A 17 -0.98 -2.63 12.04
C MET A 17 -1.58 -3.39 13.21
N ARG A 18 -1.67 -2.74 14.37
CA ARG A 18 -2.28 -3.36 15.55
C ARG A 18 -3.74 -3.68 15.31
N GLN A 19 -4.48 -2.75 14.70
CA GLN A 19 -5.89 -2.96 14.40
C GLN A 19 -6.10 -4.13 13.46
N SER A 20 -5.20 -4.33 12.50
CA SER A 20 -5.34 -5.43 11.56
C SER A 20 -5.21 -6.79 12.25
N LEU A 21 -4.47 -6.86 13.34
CA LEU A 21 -4.32 -8.12 14.08
C LEU A 21 -5.57 -8.51 14.85
N THR A 22 -6.38 -7.54 15.24
CA THR A 22 -7.60 -7.84 15.99
C THR A 22 -8.77 -8.22 15.10
N GLY A 23 -8.66 -7.95 13.79
CA GLY A 23 -9.60 -8.41 12.80
C GLY A 23 -10.98 -7.81 12.89
N GLY A 24 -11.85 -8.17 12.03
CA GLY A 24 -13.25 -7.74 12.04
C GLY A 24 -13.58 -6.76 10.93
N ALA A 25 -12.81 -5.70 10.76
CA ALA A 25 -13.02 -4.75 9.68
C ALA A 25 -12.19 -5.14 8.46
N ALA A 26 -12.66 -4.77 7.27
CA ALA A 26 -11.90 -5.02 6.04
C ALA A 26 -10.62 -4.19 6.00
N VAL A 27 -10.65 -3.00 6.58
CA VAL A 27 -9.52 -2.07 6.64
C VAL A 27 -9.30 -1.72 8.10
N PRO A 28 -8.07 -1.67 8.58
CA PRO A 28 -6.80 -1.84 7.86
C PRO A 28 -6.44 -3.32 7.67
N GLN A 29 -5.62 -3.56 6.66
CA GLN A 29 -5.01 -4.87 6.41
C GLN A 29 -3.52 -4.68 6.15
N TRP A 30 -2.72 -5.62 6.61
CA TRP A 30 -1.27 -5.59 6.37
C TRP A 30 -0.83 -6.96 5.88
N LEU A 31 0.00 -6.96 4.85
CA LEU A 31 0.49 -8.15 4.18
C LEU A 31 2.01 -8.14 4.24
N ILE A 32 2.60 -9.27 4.63
CA ILE A 32 4.04 -9.38 4.65
C ILE A 32 4.47 -10.58 3.81
N ALA A 33 5.66 -10.46 3.21
CA ALA A 33 6.30 -11.55 2.49
C ALA A 33 7.45 -12.06 3.35
N VAL A 34 7.51 -13.37 3.53
CA VAL A 34 8.50 -14.00 4.38
C VAL A 34 9.30 -15.01 3.59
N GLN A 35 10.61 -15.03 3.80
CA GLN A 35 11.49 -16.03 3.22
C GLN A 35 12.23 -16.67 4.39
N GLY A 36 11.86 -17.91 4.72
CA GLY A 36 12.34 -18.54 5.94
C GLY A 36 11.82 -17.78 7.15
N GLU A 37 12.70 -17.26 7.97
CA GLU A 37 12.32 -16.46 9.13
C GLU A 37 12.51 -14.98 8.91
N ARG A 38 12.83 -14.60 7.68
CA ARG A 38 13.12 -13.20 7.35
C ARG A 38 11.96 -12.56 6.63
N ILE A 39 11.57 -11.37 7.08
CA ILE A 39 10.57 -10.57 6.39
C ILE A 39 11.27 -9.82 5.26
N VAL A 40 10.84 -10.05 4.02
CA VAL A 40 11.50 -9.49 2.84
C VAL A 40 10.69 -8.43 2.13
N GLY A 41 9.44 -8.22 2.53
CA GLY A 41 8.64 -7.17 1.93
C GLY A 41 7.26 -7.11 2.55
N GLY A 42 6.46 -6.17 2.09
CA GLY A 42 5.10 -6.05 2.56
C GLY A 42 4.43 -4.77 2.07
N LEU A 43 3.17 -4.62 2.46
CA LEU A 43 2.38 -3.42 2.22
C LEU A 43 1.20 -3.40 3.15
N GLY A 44 0.51 -2.25 3.18
CA GLY A 44 -0.71 -2.14 3.95
C GLY A 44 -1.84 -1.56 3.11
N VAL A 45 -3.07 -1.71 3.62
CA VAL A 45 -4.24 -1.02 3.10
C VAL A 45 -4.87 -0.30 4.27
N ILE A 46 -4.98 1.01 4.17
CA ILE A 46 -5.57 1.85 5.20
C ILE A 46 -6.58 2.79 4.56
N GLN A 47 -7.40 3.42 5.38
CA GLN A 47 -8.47 4.26 4.85
C GLN A 47 -7.92 5.48 4.09
N ASN A 48 -6.93 6.16 4.66
CA ASN A 48 -6.31 7.33 4.03
C ASN A 48 -4.82 7.34 4.34
N ASP A 49 -3.99 7.36 3.29
CA ASP A 49 -2.54 7.38 3.44
C ASP A 49 -2.03 8.82 3.51
N PHE A 50 -2.58 9.60 4.46
CA PHE A 50 -2.12 10.94 4.79
C PHE A 50 -2.13 11.90 3.60
N HIS A 51 -3.26 11.95 2.86
CA HIS A 51 -3.40 12.90 1.76
C HIS A 51 -4.74 13.62 1.82
N ASP A 52 -4.94 14.58 0.91
CA ASP A 52 -6.06 15.50 0.93
C ASP A 52 -7.28 15.06 0.10
N ARG A 53 -7.32 13.79 -0.30
CA ARG A 53 -8.46 13.25 -1.06
C ARG A 53 -9.07 12.06 -0.32
N PRO A 54 -9.80 12.31 0.78
CA PRO A 54 -10.40 11.22 1.55
C PRO A 54 -11.46 10.43 0.78
N ASP A 55 -11.97 10.97 -0.31
CA ASP A 55 -12.90 10.28 -1.18
C ASP A 55 -12.23 9.16 -1.99
N LEU A 56 -10.91 9.19 -2.13
CA LEU A 56 -10.17 8.18 -2.88
C LEU A 56 -9.58 7.16 -1.89
N ALA A 57 -10.41 6.23 -1.49
CA ALA A 57 -10.11 5.28 -0.42
C ALA A 57 -10.68 3.90 -0.74
N PRO A 58 -10.14 2.82 -0.16
CA PRO A 58 -8.98 2.80 0.72
C PRO A 58 -7.67 2.84 -0.06
N ASN A 59 -6.56 3.05 0.66
CA ASN A 59 -5.25 3.24 0.04
C ASN A 59 -4.30 2.09 0.34
N VAL A 60 -3.61 1.61 -0.70
CA VAL A 60 -2.43 0.78 -0.52
C VAL A 60 -1.29 1.72 -0.12
N CYS A 61 -0.53 1.32 0.88
CA CYS A 61 0.54 2.16 1.42
C CYS A 61 1.76 1.33 1.79
N ALA A 62 2.88 2.01 1.96
CA ALA A 62 4.10 1.42 2.50
C ALA A 62 4.57 0.18 1.74
N VAL A 63 4.43 0.18 0.41
CA VAL A 63 4.91 -0.92 -0.41
C VAL A 63 6.43 -0.99 -0.29
N TYR A 64 6.94 -2.14 0.15
CA TYR A 64 8.37 -2.26 0.42
C TYR A 64 8.88 -3.66 0.08
N VAL A 65 10.07 -3.71 -0.47
CA VAL A 65 10.80 -4.96 -0.72
C VAL A 65 12.25 -4.73 -0.29
N GLU A 66 12.82 -5.66 0.46
CA GLU A 66 14.21 -5.56 0.88
C GLU A 66 15.11 -5.44 -0.34
N PRO A 67 16.17 -4.60 -0.26
CA PRO A 67 16.99 -4.32 -1.43
C PRO A 67 17.55 -5.54 -2.14
N ASP A 68 17.96 -6.57 -1.38
CA ASP A 68 18.54 -7.77 -1.98
C ASP A 68 17.48 -8.71 -2.56
N CYS A 69 16.20 -8.40 -2.37
CA CYS A 69 15.10 -9.18 -2.94
C CYS A 69 14.40 -8.44 -4.08
N ARG A 70 14.89 -7.28 -4.47
CA ARG A 70 14.29 -6.51 -5.56
C ARG A 70 14.66 -7.09 -6.92
N GLY A 71 13.87 -6.72 -7.93
CA GLY A 71 14.11 -7.19 -9.28
C GLY A 71 13.61 -8.59 -9.55
N GLN A 72 12.81 -9.16 -8.64
CA GLN A 72 12.30 -10.52 -8.76
C GLN A 72 10.77 -10.55 -8.83
N GLY A 73 10.14 -9.40 -8.99
CA GLY A 73 8.68 -9.31 -9.12
C GLY A 73 7.91 -9.42 -7.82
N LEU A 74 8.58 -9.34 -6.67
CA LEU A 74 7.92 -9.52 -5.38
C LEU A 74 6.88 -8.43 -5.11
N ALA A 75 7.20 -7.16 -5.44
CA ALA A 75 6.25 -6.08 -5.24
C ALA A 75 4.97 -6.30 -6.04
N GLY A 76 5.12 -6.75 -7.30
CA GLY A 76 3.96 -7.05 -8.14
C GLY A 76 3.10 -8.17 -7.57
N ARG A 77 3.74 -9.19 -7.01
CA ARG A 77 3.02 -10.29 -6.37
C ARG A 77 2.28 -9.84 -5.13
N LEU A 78 2.89 -8.96 -4.33
CA LEU A 78 2.22 -8.39 -3.16
C LEU A 78 1.01 -7.55 -3.59
N LEU A 79 1.17 -6.73 -4.62
CA LEU A 79 0.07 -5.91 -5.12
C LEU A 79 -1.07 -6.77 -5.65
N GLU A 80 -0.75 -7.81 -6.43
CA GLU A 80 -1.77 -8.71 -6.96
C GLU A 80 -2.51 -9.41 -5.84
N ARG A 81 -1.78 -9.87 -4.84
CA ARG A 81 -2.37 -10.57 -3.70
C ARG A 81 -3.33 -9.67 -2.94
N ILE A 82 -2.91 -8.45 -2.63
CA ILE A 82 -3.76 -7.57 -1.83
C ILE A 82 -4.99 -7.12 -2.61
N CYS A 83 -4.87 -6.88 -3.91
CA CYS A 83 -6.03 -6.51 -4.72
C CYS A 83 -7.06 -7.64 -4.73
N GLY A 84 -6.62 -8.90 -4.84
CA GLY A 84 -7.52 -10.04 -4.79
C GLY A 84 -8.17 -10.20 -3.44
N GLU A 85 -7.40 -10.09 -2.36
CA GLU A 85 -7.95 -10.24 -1.02
C GLU A 85 -8.94 -9.15 -0.68
N MET A 86 -8.67 -7.92 -1.07
CA MET A 86 -9.58 -6.82 -0.79
C MET A 86 -10.86 -6.94 -1.61
N ALA A 87 -10.76 -7.39 -2.85
CA ALA A 87 -11.95 -7.63 -3.67
C ALA A 87 -12.85 -8.66 -3.01
N GLU A 88 -12.27 -9.73 -2.45
CA GLU A 88 -13.05 -10.75 -1.75
C GLU A 88 -13.73 -10.21 -0.51
N ARG A 89 -13.21 -9.14 0.06
CA ARG A 89 -13.79 -8.49 1.23
C ARG A 89 -14.79 -7.40 0.85
N GLY A 90 -15.12 -7.27 -0.43
CA GLY A 90 -16.08 -6.30 -0.91
C GLY A 90 -15.50 -4.94 -1.26
N LEU A 91 -14.18 -4.85 -1.37
CA LEU A 91 -13.50 -3.60 -1.72
C LEU A 91 -12.67 -3.80 -3.00
N PRO A 92 -13.32 -3.83 -4.16
CA PRO A 92 -12.62 -4.13 -5.42
C PRO A 92 -11.82 -2.97 -5.99
N THR A 93 -12.02 -1.77 -5.47
CA THR A 93 -11.30 -0.58 -5.96
C THR A 93 -10.37 -0.07 -4.87
N LEU A 94 -9.09 0.02 -5.22
CA LEU A 94 -8.06 0.53 -4.31
C LEU A 94 -7.35 1.70 -4.98
N TYR A 95 -6.79 2.56 -4.15
CA TYR A 95 -6.02 3.72 -4.61
C TYR A 95 -4.65 3.70 -3.98
N LEU A 96 -3.69 4.38 -4.58
CA LEU A 96 -2.40 4.63 -3.94
C LEU A 96 -1.80 5.93 -4.43
N LEU A 97 -1.07 6.59 -3.54
CA LEU A 97 -0.41 7.85 -3.84
C LEU A 97 1.09 7.56 -3.95
N THR A 98 1.71 8.04 -5.04
CA THR A 98 3.12 7.77 -5.28
C THR A 98 3.71 8.84 -6.19
N ASP A 99 5.04 8.95 -6.16
CA ASP A 99 5.77 9.78 -7.12
C ASP A 99 6.36 8.96 -8.26
N HIS A 100 6.23 7.64 -8.21
CA HIS A 100 6.76 6.78 -9.25
C HIS A 100 5.87 6.80 -10.49
N THR A 101 6.50 6.71 -11.66
CA THR A 101 5.78 6.56 -12.92
C THR A 101 6.29 5.29 -13.61
N GLY A 102 5.40 4.60 -14.31
CA GLY A 102 5.77 3.41 -15.07
C GLY A 102 5.85 2.13 -14.28
N PHE A 103 5.86 2.21 -12.94
CA PHE A 103 5.96 1.00 -12.12
C PHE A 103 4.60 0.35 -11.90
N TYR A 104 3.66 1.10 -11.36
CA TYR A 104 2.35 0.53 -11.01
C TYR A 104 1.51 0.20 -12.22
N GLU A 105 1.73 0.92 -13.33
CA GLU A 105 1.01 0.63 -14.56
C GLU A 105 1.24 -0.80 -15.05
N ARG A 106 2.41 -1.35 -14.75
CA ARG A 106 2.71 -2.74 -15.14
C ARG A 106 1.83 -3.76 -14.44
N TYR A 107 1.20 -3.37 -13.35
CA TYR A 107 0.40 -4.28 -12.53
C TYR A 107 -1.07 -3.93 -12.56
N GLY A 108 -1.50 -3.18 -13.57
CA GLY A 108 -2.92 -2.89 -13.78
C GLY A 108 -3.43 -1.67 -13.05
N TRP A 109 -2.54 -0.85 -12.52
CA TRP A 109 -2.92 0.41 -11.88
C TRP A 109 -2.97 1.51 -12.90
N GLU A 110 -4.00 2.35 -12.83
CA GLU A 110 -4.21 3.44 -13.77
C GLU A 110 -4.09 4.79 -13.07
N TYR A 111 -3.46 5.73 -13.74
CA TYR A 111 -3.39 7.09 -13.23
C TYR A 111 -4.80 7.68 -13.12
N CYS A 112 -5.10 8.26 -11.99
CA CYS A 112 -6.42 8.81 -11.69
C CYS A 112 -6.39 10.33 -11.65
N CYS A 113 -5.51 10.87 -10.81
CA CYS A 113 -5.42 12.33 -10.61
C CYS A 113 -4.20 12.62 -9.77
N THR A 114 -3.99 13.89 -9.43
CA THR A 114 -2.98 14.27 -8.46
C THR A 114 -3.65 14.52 -7.12
N ALA A 115 -2.87 14.36 -6.06
CA ALA A 115 -3.32 14.68 -4.70
C ALA A 115 -2.10 15.13 -3.91
N ARG A 116 -2.35 15.79 -2.79
CA ARG A 116 -1.27 16.34 -1.95
C ARG A 116 -1.14 15.52 -0.70
N GLY A 117 0.07 15.01 -0.45
CA GLY A 117 0.37 14.34 0.79
C GLY A 117 0.43 15.35 1.93
N GLU A 118 0.14 14.89 3.14
CA GLU A 118 0.14 15.73 4.32
C GLU A 118 1.53 16.33 4.54
N GLY A 119 1.59 17.66 4.64
CA GLY A 119 2.85 18.36 4.82
C GLY A 119 3.68 18.54 3.56
N GLU A 120 3.19 18.07 2.41
CA GLU A 120 3.91 18.18 1.16
C GLU A 120 3.48 19.40 0.39
N GLU A 121 4.45 20.06 -0.28
CA GLU A 121 4.13 21.19 -1.12
C GLU A 121 3.80 20.78 -2.54
N ARG A 122 4.41 19.67 -3.00
CA ARG A 122 4.19 19.19 -4.35
C ARG A 122 3.03 18.21 -4.38
N LEU A 123 2.40 18.11 -5.55
CA LEU A 123 1.38 17.11 -5.78
C LEU A 123 2.05 15.79 -6.17
N SER A 124 1.45 14.70 -5.71
CA SER A 124 1.86 13.35 -6.07
C SER A 124 0.79 12.73 -6.96
N ARG A 125 1.10 11.58 -7.52
CA ARG A 125 0.20 10.90 -8.47
C ARG A 125 -0.67 9.91 -7.71
N MET A 126 -1.98 9.97 -7.95
CA MET A 126 -2.91 8.99 -7.39
C MET A 126 -3.24 7.97 -8.47
N TYR A 127 -3.04 6.70 -8.14
CA TYR A 127 -3.37 5.58 -9.03
C TYR A 127 -4.55 4.82 -8.47
N ARG A 128 -5.25 4.14 -9.36
CA ARG A 128 -6.44 3.35 -9.01
C ARG A 128 -6.32 1.97 -9.63
N HIS A 129 -6.75 0.97 -8.88
CA HIS A 129 -6.86 -0.39 -9.38
C HIS A 129 -8.26 -0.90 -9.09
N ARG A 130 -8.90 -1.48 -10.10
CA ARG A 130 -10.20 -2.14 -9.97
C ARG A 130 -10.09 -3.60 -10.31
N ARG A 131 -10.77 -4.40 -9.50
CA ARG A 131 -10.77 -5.83 -9.74
C ARG A 131 -12.11 -6.31 -10.25
#